data_6413636eebc67e7d90af0f7459e56f1b
#
_entry.id   6413636eebc67e7d90af0f7459e56f1b
#
_cell.length_a   1.000
_cell.length_b   1.000
_cell.length_c   1.000
_cell.angle_alpha   90.00
_cell.angle_beta   90.00
_cell.angle_gamma   90.00
#
_symmetry.space_group_name_H-M   'P 1'
#
loop_
_entity.id
_entity.type
_entity.pdbx_description
1 polymer ?
#
loop_
_entity_poly.entity_id
_entity_poly.type
_entity_poly.pdbx_seq_one_letter_code
_entity_poly.pdbx_strand_id
1 'polypeptide(L)'
;MFYKKLPSLNLLVISISFAFMHNSAVANNVIVDAEKSANTTVSKNGDGSETISINKANDMNLSVNYFEQFNVGKEGVNIDNSEAKAKVILNEVTSKKTSSLEGKISVLGQNAELIIANPNGIDCYGCQFSGSDKVMLISGKLDSITGKKIYLSDGYVNLKNVNNFNEKQTINVFSNRIN
;
A
#
# COMPACT_ATOMS: atom_id res chain seq x y z
N MET A 1 84.64 1.07 14.24
CA MET A 1 83.59 0.24 13.69
C MET A 1 82.27 0.92 13.99
N PHE A 2 81.74 1.70 13.04
CA PHE A 2 80.55 2.54 13.27
C PHE A 2 79.33 1.85 12.69
N TYR A 3 78.40 1.45 13.56
CA TYR A 3 77.08 0.93 13.17
C TYR A 3 76.16 2.07 12.84
N LYS A 4 75.78 2.21 11.56
CA LYS A 4 74.80 3.17 11.09
C LYS A 4 73.38 2.59 11.32
N LYS A 5 72.64 3.21 12.24
CA LYS A 5 71.24 2.87 12.55
C LYS A 5 70.36 3.27 11.39
N LEU A 6 69.66 2.32 10.75
CA LEU A 6 68.66 2.61 9.73
C LEU A 6 67.39 3.18 10.35
N PRO A 7 66.73 4.15 9.72
CA PRO A 7 65.50 4.72 10.23
C PRO A 7 64.35 3.71 10.07
N SER A 8 63.52 3.59 11.12
CA SER A 8 62.33 2.77 11.13
C SER A 8 61.29 3.32 10.14
N LEU A 9 60.90 2.48 9.18
CA LEU A 9 59.85 2.77 8.21
C LEU A 9 58.51 2.67 8.95
N ASN A 10 57.87 3.82 9.23
CA ASN A 10 56.49 3.83 9.73
C ASN A 10 55.54 3.43 8.59
N LEU A 11 55.07 2.20 8.66
CA LEU A 11 54.03 1.73 7.75
C LEU A 11 52.70 2.36 8.14
N LEU A 12 52.31 3.40 7.40
CA LEU A 12 50.98 4.02 7.55
C LEU A 12 49.93 3.08 6.95
N VAL A 13 49.26 2.33 7.77
CA VAL A 13 48.11 1.48 7.36
C VAL A 13 46.91 2.39 7.15
N ILE A 14 46.65 2.75 5.90
CA ILE A 14 45.41 3.43 5.51
C ILE A 14 44.32 2.38 5.42
N SER A 15 43.53 2.25 6.48
CA SER A 15 42.32 1.45 6.44
C SER A 15 41.24 2.18 5.62
N ILE A 16 41.07 1.76 4.36
CA ILE A 16 39.95 2.20 3.54
C ILE A 16 38.73 1.44 4.02
N SER A 17 37.92 2.10 4.84
CA SER A 17 36.57 1.60 5.19
C SER A 17 35.66 1.74 3.97
N PHE A 18 35.49 0.67 3.22
CA PHE A 18 34.40 0.58 2.25
C PHE A 18 33.09 0.56 3.04
N ALA A 19 32.43 1.71 3.14
CA ALA A 19 31.04 1.77 3.51
C ALA A 19 30.24 1.11 2.37
N PHE A 20 29.87 -0.14 2.56
CA PHE A 20 28.86 -0.77 1.72
C PHE A 20 27.55 0.03 1.94
N MET A 21 27.25 0.94 1.04
CA MET A 21 25.90 1.47 0.92
C MET A 21 25.03 0.29 0.51
N HIS A 22 24.37 -0.30 1.51
CA HIS A 22 23.29 -1.22 1.23
C HIS A 22 22.17 -0.40 0.60
N ASN A 23 22.13 -0.38 -0.73
CA ASN A 23 20.93 -0.01 -1.45
C ASN A 23 19.90 -1.10 -1.15
N SER A 24 19.19 -0.94 -0.04
CA SER A 24 17.98 -1.71 0.19
C SER A 24 17.04 -1.32 -0.95
N ALA A 25 16.87 -2.21 -1.91
CA ALA A 25 15.79 -2.06 -2.88
C ALA A 25 14.50 -1.96 -2.06
N VAL A 26 13.95 -0.76 -1.97
CA VAL A 26 12.67 -0.54 -1.28
C VAL A 26 11.65 -1.25 -2.14
N ALA A 27 11.19 -2.41 -1.67
CA ALA A 27 10.16 -3.17 -2.36
C ALA A 27 8.93 -2.26 -2.55
N ASN A 28 8.34 -2.27 -3.73
CA ASN A 28 7.09 -1.57 -3.97
C ASN A 28 6.03 -2.18 -3.07
N ASN A 29 5.34 -1.33 -2.31
CA ASN A 29 4.24 -1.76 -1.44
C ASN A 29 2.99 -2.08 -2.25
N VAL A 30 2.79 -1.33 -3.36
CA VAL A 30 1.66 -1.51 -4.27
C VAL A 30 2.17 -1.98 -5.63
N ILE A 31 1.64 -3.10 -6.13
CA ILE A 31 1.95 -3.66 -7.45
C ILE A 31 0.64 -3.86 -8.19
N VAL A 32 0.50 -3.16 -9.32
CA VAL A 32 -0.70 -3.25 -10.17
C VAL A 32 -0.73 -4.59 -10.90
N ASP A 33 -1.90 -5.20 -11.01
CA ASP A 33 -2.18 -6.28 -11.97
C ASP A 33 -2.40 -5.64 -13.35
N ALA A 34 -1.31 -5.51 -14.11
CA ALA A 34 -1.32 -4.80 -15.39
C ALA A 34 -2.22 -5.45 -16.46
N GLU A 35 -2.49 -6.76 -16.35
CA GLU A 35 -3.40 -7.46 -17.25
C GLU A 35 -4.86 -7.05 -17.05
N LYS A 36 -5.24 -6.75 -15.79
CA LYS A 36 -6.61 -6.39 -15.40
C LYS A 36 -6.84 -4.90 -15.20
N SER A 37 -5.78 -4.14 -14.99
CA SER A 37 -5.81 -2.70 -14.67
C SER A 37 -4.80 -1.89 -15.47
N ALA A 38 -4.86 -1.97 -16.79
CA ALA A 38 -3.90 -1.35 -17.70
C ALA A 38 -3.76 0.19 -17.54
N ASN A 39 -4.78 0.88 -17.01
CA ASN A 39 -4.77 2.33 -16.81
C ASN A 39 -4.53 2.75 -15.34
N THR A 40 -4.42 1.80 -14.42
CA THR A 40 -4.00 2.10 -13.05
C THR A 40 -2.47 2.16 -13.03
N THR A 41 -1.92 3.21 -12.44
CA THR A 41 -0.46 3.37 -12.30
C THR A 41 -0.09 3.70 -10.87
N VAL A 42 1.14 3.38 -10.50
CA VAL A 42 1.72 3.70 -9.18
C VAL A 42 2.99 4.48 -9.39
N SER A 43 3.12 5.59 -8.70
CA SER A 43 4.33 6.41 -8.65
C SER A 43 4.81 6.56 -7.22
N LYS A 44 6.14 6.61 -7.02
CA LYS A 44 6.74 6.84 -5.72
C LYS A 44 7.00 8.33 -5.52
N ASN A 45 6.60 8.86 -4.36
CA ASN A 45 6.82 10.24 -3.99
C ASN A 45 8.18 10.45 -3.29
N GLY A 46 8.62 11.69 -3.22
CA GLY A 46 9.90 12.04 -2.58
C GLY A 46 9.94 11.79 -1.06
N ASP A 47 8.78 11.70 -0.41
CA ASP A 47 8.63 11.37 1.02
C ASP A 47 8.54 9.86 1.30
N GLY A 48 8.64 9.04 0.25
CA GLY A 48 8.57 7.58 0.33
C GLY A 48 7.17 7.01 0.22
N SER A 49 6.11 7.82 0.29
CA SER A 49 4.74 7.38 0.01
C SER A 49 4.56 7.01 -1.46
N GLU A 50 3.46 6.31 -1.77
CA GLU A 50 3.11 5.97 -3.15
C GLU A 50 1.81 6.69 -3.54
N THR A 51 1.70 7.07 -4.81
CA THR A 51 0.45 7.61 -5.38
C THR A 51 -0.07 6.68 -6.47
N ILE A 52 -1.32 6.26 -6.31
CA ILE A 52 -2.06 5.42 -7.26
C ILE A 52 -2.97 6.32 -8.07
N SER A 53 -2.72 6.43 -9.38
CA SER A 53 -3.68 7.00 -10.32
C SER A 53 -4.63 5.88 -10.76
N ILE A 54 -5.91 6.02 -10.42
CA ILE A 54 -6.92 4.98 -10.56
C ILE A 54 -7.60 5.00 -11.94
N ASN A 55 -8.20 3.87 -12.31
CA ASN A 55 -9.03 3.76 -13.51
C ASN A 55 -10.20 4.75 -13.46
N LYS A 56 -10.63 5.23 -14.63
CA LYS A 56 -11.87 6.01 -14.76
C LYS A 56 -13.05 5.24 -14.17
N ALA A 57 -13.96 5.99 -13.55
CA ALA A 57 -15.19 5.40 -13.06
C ALA A 57 -16.08 4.92 -14.22
N ASN A 58 -16.77 3.80 -14.01
CA ASN A 58 -17.80 3.31 -14.92
C ASN A 58 -19.11 4.09 -14.76
N ASP A 59 -20.17 3.71 -15.52
CA ASP A 59 -21.48 4.36 -15.49
C ASP A 59 -22.18 4.26 -14.13
N MET A 60 -21.72 3.38 -13.24
CA MET A 60 -22.18 3.26 -11.85
C MET A 60 -21.34 4.12 -10.89
N ASN A 61 -20.46 4.98 -11.39
CA ASN A 61 -19.50 5.78 -10.63
C ASN A 61 -18.51 4.94 -9.79
N LEU A 62 -18.23 3.71 -10.22
CA LEU A 62 -17.30 2.78 -9.59
C LEU A 62 -15.98 2.76 -10.38
N SER A 63 -14.86 3.10 -9.74
CA SER A 63 -13.51 2.85 -10.25
C SER A 63 -13.05 1.50 -9.75
N VAL A 64 -12.63 0.62 -10.65
CA VAL A 64 -12.15 -0.73 -10.33
C VAL A 64 -10.68 -0.83 -10.65
N ASN A 65 -9.89 -1.19 -9.64
CA ASN A 65 -8.44 -1.29 -9.72
C ASN A 65 -8.00 -2.64 -9.17
N TYR A 66 -7.21 -3.37 -9.94
CA TYR A 66 -6.70 -4.69 -9.59
C TYR A 66 -5.21 -4.64 -9.30
N PHE A 67 -4.79 -5.37 -8.27
CA PHE A 67 -3.42 -5.38 -7.80
C PHE A 67 -2.91 -6.81 -7.59
N GLU A 68 -1.67 -7.08 -7.95
CA GLU A 68 -0.96 -8.27 -7.51
C GLU A 68 -0.57 -8.17 -6.04
N GLN A 69 -0.35 -6.94 -5.55
CA GLN A 69 -0.02 -6.66 -4.16
C GLN A 69 -0.56 -5.28 -3.78
N PHE A 70 -1.25 -5.21 -2.65
CA PHE A 70 -1.71 -3.95 -2.06
C PHE A 70 -1.29 -3.93 -0.58
N ASN A 71 -0.08 -3.43 -0.33
CA ASN A 71 0.43 -3.16 0.99
C ASN A 71 0.58 -1.66 1.18
N VAL A 72 0.47 -1.20 2.42
CA VAL A 72 0.63 0.21 2.77
C VAL A 72 1.63 0.30 3.91
N GLY A 73 2.83 0.77 3.62
CA GLY A 73 3.85 1.03 4.62
C GLY A 73 3.54 2.28 5.44
N LYS A 74 4.40 2.58 6.40
CA LYS A 74 4.23 3.73 7.31
C LYS A 74 4.21 5.08 6.60
N GLU A 75 4.85 5.17 5.44
CA GLU A 75 4.89 6.36 4.58
C GLU A 75 3.52 6.66 3.96
N GLY A 76 2.66 5.64 3.88
CA GLY A 76 1.29 5.76 3.38
C GLY A 76 1.16 5.62 1.86
N VAL A 77 -0.11 5.68 1.42
CA VAL A 77 -0.52 5.61 0.02
C VAL A 77 -1.57 6.67 -0.25
N ASN A 78 -1.42 7.38 -1.36
CA ASN A 78 -2.41 8.29 -1.90
C ASN A 78 -3.16 7.62 -3.07
N ILE A 79 -4.47 7.72 -3.08
CA ILE A 79 -5.34 7.25 -4.17
C ILE A 79 -5.88 8.49 -4.87
N ASP A 80 -5.39 8.78 -6.07
CA ASP A 80 -5.76 9.99 -6.80
C ASP A 80 -7.09 9.79 -7.55
N ASN A 81 -8.14 10.39 -7.02
CA ASN A 81 -9.49 10.42 -7.57
C ASN A 81 -9.83 11.75 -8.26
N SER A 82 -8.84 12.60 -8.54
CA SER A 82 -9.07 13.93 -9.11
C SER A 82 -9.65 13.85 -10.52
N GLU A 83 -9.12 12.94 -11.36
CA GLU A 83 -9.57 12.73 -12.73
C GLU A 83 -10.70 11.71 -12.85
N ALA A 84 -10.63 10.62 -12.09
CA ALA A 84 -11.61 9.55 -12.14
C ALA A 84 -12.98 9.98 -11.59
N LYS A 85 -13.00 10.89 -10.60
CA LYS A 85 -14.21 11.43 -9.93
C LYS A 85 -15.18 10.33 -9.51
N ALA A 86 -14.65 9.17 -9.14
CA ALA A 86 -15.43 8.04 -8.69
C ALA A 86 -16.14 8.35 -7.37
N LYS A 87 -17.34 7.80 -7.20
CA LYS A 87 -18.06 7.81 -5.91
C LYS A 87 -17.69 6.57 -5.07
N VAL A 88 -17.28 5.50 -5.73
CA VAL A 88 -16.80 4.27 -5.10
C VAL A 88 -15.50 3.86 -5.77
N ILE A 89 -14.50 3.52 -4.97
CA ILE A 89 -13.20 3.04 -5.42
C ILE A 89 -12.99 1.64 -4.89
N LEU A 90 -12.91 0.66 -5.79
CA LEU A 90 -12.55 -0.72 -5.48
C LEU A 90 -11.07 -0.95 -5.78
N ASN A 91 -10.32 -1.37 -4.77
CA ASN A 91 -8.97 -1.90 -4.89
C ASN A 91 -9.01 -3.38 -4.52
N GLU A 92 -8.89 -4.27 -5.50
CA GLU A 92 -8.98 -5.71 -5.30
C GLU A 92 -7.64 -6.40 -5.59
N VAL A 93 -7.19 -7.25 -4.66
CA VAL A 93 -5.99 -8.08 -4.84
C VAL A 93 -6.36 -9.37 -5.56
N THR A 94 -5.63 -9.65 -6.64
CA THR A 94 -5.88 -10.79 -7.53
C THR A 94 -4.90 -11.95 -7.33
N SER A 95 -3.77 -11.70 -6.67
CA SER A 95 -2.76 -12.72 -6.36
C SER A 95 -3.15 -13.54 -5.11
N LYS A 96 -2.23 -14.41 -4.67
CA LYS A 96 -2.38 -15.19 -3.43
C LYS A 96 -1.72 -14.52 -2.20
N LYS A 97 -1.29 -13.26 -2.30
CA LYS A 97 -0.66 -12.53 -1.21
C LYS A 97 -1.72 -11.87 -0.31
N THR A 98 -1.49 -11.83 0.99
CA THR A 98 -2.27 -11.00 1.92
C THR A 98 -1.92 -9.52 1.78
N SER A 99 -2.75 -8.64 2.32
CA SER A 99 -2.48 -7.19 2.40
C SER A 99 -2.08 -6.80 3.81
N SER A 100 -0.98 -6.03 3.96
CA SER A 100 -0.58 -5.38 5.20
C SER A 100 -0.79 -3.87 5.09
N LEU A 101 -1.64 -3.31 5.94
CA LEU A 101 -1.99 -1.90 5.97
C LEU A 101 -1.48 -1.28 7.28
N GLU A 102 -0.30 -0.63 7.24
CA GLU A 102 0.38 -0.10 8.42
C GLU A 102 0.39 1.43 8.47
N GLY A 103 0.06 2.09 7.37
CA GLY A 103 0.11 3.54 7.21
C GLY A 103 -1.22 4.16 6.81
N LYS A 104 -1.14 5.44 6.45
CA LYS A 104 -2.29 6.22 6.02
C LYS A 104 -2.63 5.95 4.57
N ILE A 105 -3.92 5.76 4.29
CA ILE A 105 -4.49 5.66 2.96
C ILE A 105 -5.37 6.90 2.74
N SER A 106 -4.99 7.71 1.77
CA SER A 106 -5.64 9.01 1.50
C SER A 106 -6.29 9.01 0.13
N VAL A 107 -7.60 9.22 0.05
CA VAL A 107 -8.26 9.52 -1.23
C VAL A 107 -8.10 11.01 -1.50
N LEU A 108 -7.43 11.36 -2.59
CA LEU A 108 -7.22 12.72 -3.03
C LEU A 108 -8.29 13.14 -4.04
N GLY A 109 -8.51 14.44 -4.18
CA GLY A 109 -9.53 14.98 -5.08
C GLY A 109 -10.94 14.79 -4.53
N GLN A 110 -11.81 14.13 -5.29
CA GLN A 110 -13.18 13.88 -4.87
C GLN A 110 -13.26 12.79 -3.79
N ASN A 111 -13.99 13.08 -2.70
CA ASN A 111 -14.30 12.08 -1.65
C ASN A 111 -15.08 10.90 -2.25
N ALA A 112 -14.73 9.69 -1.82
CA ALA A 112 -15.34 8.45 -2.32
C ALA A 112 -15.44 7.40 -1.21
N GLU A 113 -16.38 6.46 -1.34
CA GLU A 113 -16.34 5.22 -0.58
C GLU A 113 -15.12 4.39 -1.03
N LEU A 114 -14.29 3.97 -0.09
CA LEU A 114 -13.08 3.19 -0.35
C LEU A 114 -13.29 1.74 0.02
N ILE A 115 -13.06 0.84 -0.94
CA ILE A 115 -13.16 -0.59 -0.75
C ILE A 115 -11.80 -1.21 -1.00
N ILE A 116 -11.30 -1.97 -0.03
CA ILE A 116 -10.12 -2.81 -0.15
C ILE A 116 -10.57 -4.26 -0.02
N ALA A 117 -10.40 -5.03 -1.07
CA ALA A 117 -10.81 -6.42 -1.15
C ALA A 117 -9.60 -7.33 -1.38
N ASN A 118 -9.42 -8.32 -0.51
CA ASN A 118 -8.38 -9.33 -0.67
C ASN A 118 -8.88 -10.70 -0.23
N PRO A 119 -9.05 -11.65 -1.16
CA PRO A 119 -9.52 -13.00 -0.83
C PRO A 119 -8.64 -13.76 0.17
N ASN A 120 -7.35 -13.39 0.28
CA ASN A 120 -6.39 -14.11 1.12
C ASN A 120 -6.30 -13.56 2.55
N GLY A 121 -6.71 -12.30 2.75
CA GLY A 121 -6.73 -11.66 4.06
C GLY A 121 -6.17 -10.24 4.05
N ILE A 122 -6.56 -9.48 5.06
CA ILE A 122 -6.15 -8.09 5.29
C ILE A 122 -5.71 -7.95 6.74
N ASP A 123 -4.48 -7.51 6.94
CA ASP A 123 -3.95 -7.07 8.21
C ASP A 123 -3.93 -5.54 8.25
N CYS A 124 -4.82 -4.92 9.02
CA CYS A 124 -4.81 -3.49 9.31
C CYS A 124 -4.16 -3.29 10.69
N TYR A 125 -2.90 -2.91 10.68
CA TYR A 125 -2.12 -2.67 11.88
C TYR A 125 -1.77 -1.18 12.00
N GLY A 126 -2.65 -0.41 12.65
CA GLY A 126 -2.50 1.04 12.74
C GLY A 126 -2.87 1.77 11.45
N CYS A 127 -3.59 1.14 10.53
CA CYS A 127 -4.04 1.76 9.29
C CYS A 127 -4.96 2.95 9.58
N GLN A 128 -4.84 3.99 8.77
CA GLN A 128 -5.63 5.22 8.86
C GLN A 128 -6.20 5.54 7.49
N PHE A 129 -7.36 6.21 7.47
CA PHE A 129 -8.02 6.58 6.21
C PHE A 129 -8.37 8.06 6.22
N SER A 130 -8.26 8.72 5.05
CA SER A 130 -8.73 10.09 4.85
C SER A 130 -9.29 10.29 3.43
N GLY A 131 -10.12 11.31 3.25
CA GLY A 131 -10.81 11.56 1.98
C GLY A 131 -11.87 10.50 1.63
N SER A 132 -12.28 9.69 2.65
CA SER A 132 -13.34 8.69 2.53
C SER A 132 -14.13 8.67 3.82
N ASP A 133 -15.44 8.87 3.74
CA ASP A 133 -16.33 8.78 4.91
C ASP A 133 -16.76 7.34 5.19
N LYS A 134 -16.64 6.46 4.20
CA LYS A 134 -16.97 5.05 4.32
C LYS A 134 -15.87 4.17 3.73
N VAL A 135 -15.33 3.31 4.56
CA VAL A 135 -14.31 2.32 4.19
C VAL A 135 -14.89 0.92 4.34
N MET A 136 -14.59 0.05 3.40
CA MET A 136 -14.93 -1.36 3.47
C MET A 136 -13.66 -2.21 3.33
N LEU A 137 -13.43 -3.09 4.28
CA LEU A 137 -12.39 -4.11 4.25
C LEU A 137 -13.04 -5.46 4.03
N ILE A 138 -12.74 -6.10 2.91
CA ILE A 138 -13.42 -7.32 2.46
C ILE A 138 -12.41 -8.46 2.31
N SER A 139 -12.55 -9.51 3.13
CA SER A 139 -11.86 -10.78 2.85
C SER A 139 -12.66 -11.55 1.81
N GLY A 140 -12.45 -11.22 0.55
CA GLY A 140 -13.25 -11.72 -0.56
C GLY A 140 -13.09 -10.87 -1.81
N LYS A 141 -14.13 -10.88 -2.63
CA LYS A 141 -14.25 -10.11 -3.86
C LYS A 141 -15.54 -9.31 -3.90
N LEU A 142 -15.53 -8.23 -4.66
CA LEU A 142 -16.73 -7.45 -4.93
C LEU A 142 -17.13 -7.65 -6.41
N ASP A 143 -18.43 -7.64 -6.70
CA ASP A 143 -18.92 -7.51 -8.07
C ASP A 143 -18.40 -6.20 -8.68
N SER A 144 -17.50 -6.33 -9.65
CA SER A 144 -16.79 -5.21 -10.28
C SER A 144 -17.67 -4.40 -11.24
N ILE A 145 -18.86 -4.86 -11.56
CA ILE A 145 -19.80 -4.15 -12.44
C ILE A 145 -20.68 -3.21 -11.64
N THR A 146 -21.33 -3.72 -10.60
CA THR A 146 -22.32 -2.97 -9.83
C THR A 146 -21.82 -2.50 -8.46
N GLY A 147 -20.77 -3.12 -7.93
CA GLY A 147 -20.27 -2.87 -6.57
C GLY A 147 -21.24 -3.28 -5.45
N LYS A 148 -22.25 -4.11 -5.74
CA LYS A 148 -23.33 -4.41 -4.79
C LYS A 148 -23.27 -5.79 -4.17
N LYS A 149 -22.56 -6.74 -4.79
CA LYS A 149 -22.51 -8.12 -4.32
C LYS A 149 -21.11 -8.48 -3.83
N ILE A 150 -21.03 -8.96 -2.59
CA ILE A 150 -19.78 -9.39 -1.95
C ILE A 150 -19.74 -10.92 -1.99
N TYR A 151 -18.59 -11.47 -2.39
CA TYR A 151 -18.28 -12.90 -2.37
C TYR A 151 -17.17 -13.13 -1.35
N LEU A 152 -17.53 -13.58 -0.15
CA LEU A 152 -16.56 -13.86 0.91
C LEU A 152 -15.71 -15.09 0.56
N SER A 153 -14.47 -15.09 1.05
CA SER A 153 -13.51 -16.18 0.93
C SER A 153 -13.10 -16.69 2.32
N ASP A 154 -12.21 -17.69 2.36
CA ASP A 154 -11.66 -18.25 3.60
C ASP A 154 -10.55 -17.40 4.24
N GLY A 155 -10.25 -16.24 3.67
CA GLY A 155 -9.31 -15.29 4.25
C GLY A 155 -9.82 -14.69 5.56
N TYR A 156 -9.14 -13.66 6.05
CA TYR A 156 -9.44 -13.02 7.33
C TYR A 156 -9.30 -11.50 7.24
N VAL A 157 -9.83 -10.80 8.23
CA VAL A 157 -9.50 -9.39 8.48
C VAL A 157 -9.06 -9.25 9.94
N ASN A 158 -7.83 -8.80 10.15
CA ASN A 158 -7.30 -8.46 11.46
C ASN A 158 -7.28 -6.94 11.62
N LEU A 159 -7.82 -6.45 12.73
CA LEU A 159 -7.82 -5.03 13.08
C LEU A 159 -7.05 -4.83 14.40
N LYS A 160 -5.92 -4.13 14.36
CA LYS A 160 -5.13 -3.79 15.54
C LYS A 160 -4.73 -2.33 15.53
N ASN A 161 -4.83 -1.67 16.68
CA ASN A 161 -4.40 -0.27 16.87
C ASN A 161 -5.05 0.74 15.90
N VAL A 162 -6.29 0.50 15.56
CA VAL A 162 -7.06 1.35 14.62
C VAL A 162 -7.73 2.46 15.43
N ASN A 163 -6.97 3.50 15.80
CA ASN A 163 -7.40 4.45 16.84
C ASN A 163 -7.74 5.87 16.35
N ASN A 164 -7.62 6.15 15.05
CA ASN A 164 -7.78 7.52 14.55
C ASN A 164 -8.85 7.60 13.45
N PHE A 165 -10.09 7.30 13.81
CA PHE A 165 -11.23 7.60 12.94
C PHE A 165 -11.70 9.02 13.16
N ASN A 166 -11.95 9.75 12.08
CA ASN A 166 -12.80 10.92 12.12
C ASN A 166 -14.19 10.47 12.61
N GLU A 167 -14.84 11.18 13.53
CA GLU A 167 -16.15 10.86 14.09
C GLU A 167 -17.25 10.59 13.03
N LYS A 168 -17.05 11.05 11.79
CA LYS A 168 -17.94 10.83 10.65
C LYS A 168 -17.59 9.59 9.81
N GLN A 169 -16.44 8.96 10.07
CA GLN A 169 -15.96 7.85 9.24
C GLN A 169 -16.49 6.52 9.75
N THR A 170 -16.99 5.70 8.83
CA THR A 170 -17.45 4.35 9.11
C THR A 170 -16.52 3.33 8.46
N ILE A 171 -16.08 2.31 9.23
CA ILE A 171 -15.39 1.15 8.69
C ILE A 171 -16.29 -0.07 8.81
N ASN A 172 -16.57 -0.68 7.68
CA ASN A 172 -17.32 -1.93 7.59
C ASN A 172 -16.35 -3.07 7.26
N VAL A 173 -16.47 -4.16 7.96
CA VAL A 173 -15.62 -5.34 7.74
C VAL A 173 -16.49 -6.51 7.32
N PHE A 174 -16.11 -7.14 6.21
CA PHE A 174 -16.77 -8.31 5.66
C PHE A 174 -15.78 -9.46 5.57
N SER A 175 -15.89 -10.43 6.43
CA SER A 175 -15.00 -11.57 6.48
C SER A 175 -15.66 -12.74 7.20
N ASN A 176 -15.29 -13.97 6.84
CA ASN A 176 -15.67 -15.15 7.59
C ASN A 176 -14.89 -15.29 8.91
N ARG A 177 -13.74 -14.59 9.04
CA ARG A 177 -12.89 -14.56 10.24
C ARG A 177 -12.43 -13.13 10.51
N ILE A 178 -12.74 -12.61 11.70
CA ILE A 178 -12.33 -11.28 12.19
C ILE A 178 -11.58 -11.50 13.51
N ASN A 179 -10.37 -10.92 13.63
CA ASN A 179 -9.52 -11.00 14.83
C ASN A 179 -9.11 -9.60 15.29
#